data_4f4471bfb40887bfc1b18c54324b5e35
#
_entry.id   4f4471bfb40887bfc1b18c54324b5e35
#
_cell.length_a   1.000
_cell.length_b   1.000
_cell.length_c   1.000
_cell.angle_alpha   90.00
_cell.angle_beta   90.00
_cell.angle_gamma   90.00
#
_symmetry.space_group_name_H-M   'P 1'
#
loop_
_entity.id
_entity.type
_entity.pdbx_description
1 polymer ?
#
loop_
_entity_poly.entity_id
_entity_poly.type
_entity_poly.pdbx_seq_one_letter_code
_entity_poly.pdbx_strand_id
1 'polypeptide(L)'
;TGQRLGDISNMKFSDIWDDHLHIVQEKTGSKIAIPLSLKLNAINWSLRDVVARCRDYAVSPYLIHFFRATSMAERGAQVKSNTITMNFSKARDKAEINWGVGTPATFHEQRSLSERLYKEQGIDTRILLGHKNQNQTDRYHDDRGKNWTTVRISQQ
;
A
#
# COMPACT_ATOMS: atom_id res chain seq x y z
N THR A 1 1.41 3.71 -1.52
CA THR A 1 0.02 3.65 -1.02
C THR A 1 -0.10 3.85 0.49
N GLY A 2 0.94 3.61 1.28
CA GLY A 2 0.92 3.70 2.74
C GLY A 2 0.01 2.66 3.44
N GLN A 3 -0.42 1.60 2.74
CA GLN A 3 -1.30 0.58 3.32
C GLN A 3 -0.58 -0.28 4.37
N ARG A 4 -1.35 -0.98 5.21
CA ARG A 4 -0.80 -1.87 6.23
C ARG A 4 -0.11 -3.07 5.59
N LEU A 5 0.86 -3.62 6.29
CA LEU A 5 1.67 -4.75 5.81
C LEU A 5 0.83 -5.96 5.37
N GLY A 6 -0.21 -6.31 6.15
CA GLY A 6 -1.13 -7.40 5.80
C GLY A 6 -1.90 -7.10 4.52
N ASP A 7 -2.45 -5.89 4.40
CA ASP A 7 -3.18 -5.46 3.21
C ASP A 7 -2.27 -5.52 1.97
N ILE A 8 -1.01 -5.02 2.08
CA ILE A 8 -0.02 -5.05 0.99
C ILE A 8 0.31 -6.49 0.57
N SER A 9 0.52 -7.38 1.53
CA SER A 9 0.83 -8.80 1.25
C SER A 9 -0.29 -9.52 0.49
N ASN A 10 -1.54 -9.07 0.68
CA ASN A 10 -2.73 -9.70 0.10
C ASN A 10 -3.20 -9.08 -1.22
N MET A 11 -2.63 -7.95 -1.67
CA MET A 11 -3.00 -7.29 -2.93
C MET A 11 -2.84 -8.22 -4.12
N LYS A 12 -3.84 -8.23 -5.01
CA LYS A 12 -3.86 -9.04 -6.22
C LYS A 12 -3.99 -8.18 -7.47
N PHE A 13 -3.59 -8.72 -8.61
CA PHE A 13 -3.85 -8.07 -9.90
C PHE A 13 -5.34 -7.94 -10.21
N SER A 14 -6.18 -8.87 -9.72
CA SER A 14 -7.64 -8.81 -9.83
C SER A 14 -8.29 -7.67 -9.03
N ASP A 15 -7.57 -7.09 -8.07
CA ASP A 15 -8.06 -5.94 -7.31
C ASP A 15 -7.93 -4.62 -8.10
N ILE A 16 -7.38 -4.69 -9.31
CA ILE A 16 -7.19 -3.54 -10.19
C ILE A 16 -8.26 -3.58 -11.28
N TRP A 17 -9.18 -2.63 -11.20
CA TRP A 17 -10.22 -2.43 -12.20
C TRP A 17 -10.66 -0.96 -12.20
N ASP A 18 -11.24 -0.49 -13.30
CA ASP A 18 -11.69 0.90 -13.47
C ASP A 18 -10.61 1.94 -13.09
N ASP A 19 -9.37 1.69 -13.54
CA ASP A 19 -8.19 2.52 -13.27
C ASP A 19 -7.88 2.75 -11.77
N HIS A 20 -8.40 1.92 -10.87
CA HIS A 20 -8.17 1.98 -9.44
C HIS A 20 -7.66 0.65 -8.89
N LEU A 21 -6.84 0.73 -7.84
CA LEU A 21 -6.53 -0.38 -6.97
C LEU A 21 -7.54 -0.38 -5.81
N HIS A 22 -8.32 -1.45 -5.70
CA HIS A 22 -9.35 -1.62 -4.70
C HIS A 22 -8.82 -2.44 -3.53
N ILE A 23 -8.97 -1.91 -2.32
CA ILE A 23 -8.45 -2.53 -1.11
C ILE A 23 -9.57 -2.63 -0.08
N VAL A 24 -9.78 -3.83 0.43
CA VAL A 24 -10.59 -4.06 1.63
C VAL A 24 -9.62 -4.28 2.78
N GLN A 25 -9.49 -3.28 3.66
CA GLN A 25 -8.53 -3.35 4.77
C GLN A 25 -8.95 -4.44 5.77
N GLU A 26 -8.08 -5.41 6.02
CA GLU A 26 -8.34 -6.54 6.91
C GLU A 26 -8.72 -6.09 8.33
N LYS A 27 -7.97 -5.13 8.89
CA LYS A 27 -8.17 -4.66 10.28
C LYS A 27 -9.45 -3.84 10.48
N THR A 28 -9.89 -3.07 9.50
CA THR A 28 -10.97 -2.07 9.67
C THR A 28 -12.19 -2.34 8.81
N GLY A 29 -12.08 -3.24 7.83
CA GLY A 29 -13.12 -3.47 6.82
C GLY A 29 -13.33 -2.28 5.87
N SER A 30 -12.51 -1.23 5.95
CA SER A 30 -12.64 -0.06 5.07
C SER A 30 -12.35 -0.45 3.63
N LYS A 31 -13.22 -0.02 2.71
CA LYS A 31 -13.07 -0.21 1.27
C LYS A 31 -12.52 1.06 0.65
N ILE A 32 -11.36 0.99 0.03
CA ILE A 32 -10.63 2.12 -0.52
C ILE A 32 -10.34 1.83 -1.99
N ALA A 33 -10.68 2.76 -2.87
CA ALA A 33 -10.29 2.75 -4.27
C ALA A 33 -9.20 3.81 -4.49
N ILE A 34 -8.00 3.38 -4.84
CA ILE A 34 -6.83 4.25 -5.04
C ILE A 34 -6.60 4.37 -6.55
N PRO A 35 -6.68 5.59 -7.13
CA PRO A 35 -6.47 5.75 -8.55
C PRO A 35 -5.03 5.36 -8.93
N LEU A 36 -4.87 4.67 -10.04
CA LEU A 36 -3.53 4.26 -10.53
C LEU A 36 -2.66 5.46 -10.92
N SER A 37 -3.26 6.61 -11.14
CA SER A 37 -2.57 7.88 -11.38
C SER A 37 -2.01 8.53 -10.11
N LEU A 38 -2.35 8.03 -8.90
CA LEU A 38 -1.78 8.55 -7.66
C LEU A 38 -0.26 8.47 -7.72
N LYS A 39 0.39 9.63 -7.65
CA LYS A 39 1.83 9.78 -7.79
C LYS A 39 2.45 10.22 -6.46
N LEU A 40 3.59 9.65 -6.12
CA LEU A 40 4.42 10.12 -5.02
C LEU A 40 5.57 10.96 -5.59
N ASN A 41 5.47 12.29 -5.42
CA ASN A 41 6.40 13.24 -6.02
C ASN A 41 7.85 13.02 -5.56
N ALA A 42 8.04 12.64 -4.29
CA ALA A 42 9.38 12.39 -3.73
C ALA A 42 10.22 11.36 -4.50
N ILE A 43 9.57 10.42 -5.18
CA ILE A 43 10.25 9.39 -5.99
C ILE A 43 9.84 9.44 -7.47
N ASN A 44 8.95 10.36 -7.82
CA ASN A 44 8.42 10.57 -9.18
C ASN A 44 7.74 9.32 -9.80
N TRP A 45 7.09 8.47 -8.98
CA TRP A 45 6.41 7.26 -9.41
C TRP A 45 4.91 7.34 -9.15
N SER A 46 4.12 6.93 -10.14
CA SER A 46 2.69 6.67 -9.97
C SER A 46 2.44 5.24 -9.47
N LEU A 47 1.25 4.99 -8.94
CA LEU A 47 0.84 3.63 -8.57
C LEU A 47 0.81 2.72 -9.81
N ARG A 48 0.49 3.25 -10.99
CA ARG A 48 0.56 2.52 -12.27
C ARG A 48 1.97 2.02 -12.56
N ASP A 49 2.99 2.84 -12.34
CA ASP A 49 4.40 2.46 -12.53
C ASP A 49 4.80 1.33 -11.57
N VAL A 50 4.33 1.40 -10.32
CA VAL A 50 4.57 0.36 -9.32
C VAL A 50 3.90 -0.95 -9.73
N VAL A 51 2.63 -0.91 -10.14
CA VAL A 51 1.90 -2.09 -10.62
C VAL A 51 2.57 -2.72 -11.85
N ALA A 52 3.02 -1.88 -12.79
CA ALA A 52 3.75 -2.36 -13.96
C ALA A 52 5.03 -3.12 -13.56
N ARG A 53 5.76 -2.65 -12.54
CA ARG A 53 6.96 -3.33 -12.01
C ARG A 53 6.65 -4.64 -11.27
N CYS A 54 5.42 -4.80 -10.76
CA CYS A 54 4.97 -6.06 -10.17
C CYS A 54 4.66 -7.12 -11.24
N ARG A 55 4.54 -6.74 -12.52
CA ARG A 55 4.37 -7.67 -13.65
C ARG A 55 5.75 -8.09 -14.12
N ASP A 56 6.13 -9.28 -13.77
CA ASP A 56 7.38 -9.91 -14.19
C ASP A 56 7.11 -11.22 -14.96
N TYR A 57 8.11 -12.09 -15.07
CA TYR A 57 7.98 -13.38 -15.77
C TYR A 57 7.32 -14.47 -14.92
N ALA A 58 6.98 -14.21 -13.65
CA ALA A 58 6.29 -15.17 -12.80
C ALA A 58 4.77 -15.02 -12.96
N VAL A 59 4.07 -16.12 -13.20
CA VAL A 59 2.60 -16.14 -13.17
C VAL A 59 2.16 -16.15 -11.73
N SER A 60 1.45 -15.09 -11.30
CA SER A 60 0.96 -14.94 -9.94
C SER A 60 -0.35 -14.14 -9.91
N PRO A 61 -1.30 -14.47 -9.04
CA PRO A 61 -2.44 -13.60 -8.76
C PRO A 61 -2.05 -12.40 -7.88
N TYR A 62 -0.93 -12.46 -7.14
CA TYR A 62 -0.52 -11.45 -6.17
C TYR A 62 0.36 -10.38 -6.79
N LEU A 63 0.20 -9.11 -6.38
CA LEU A 63 1.10 -8.04 -6.77
C LEU A 63 2.52 -8.27 -6.22
N ILE A 64 2.62 -8.74 -4.98
CA ILE A 64 3.91 -9.06 -4.35
C ILE A 64 4.04 -10.57 -4.23
N HIS A 65 4.90 -11.12 -5.06
CA HIS A 65 5.10 -12.56 -5.19
C HIS A 65 6.59 -12.92 -5.33
N PHE A 66 6.90 -14.20 -5.19
CA PHE A 66 8.25 -14.68 -5.39
C PHE A 66 8.58 -14.72 -6.88
N PHE A 67 9.54 -13.92 -7.29
CA PHE A 67 10.06 -13.88 -8.65
C PHE A 67 10.77 -15.18 -9.06
N ARG A 68 11.41 -15.86 -8.11
CA ARG A 68 12.09 -17.14 -8.27
C ARG A 68 11.65 -18.13 -7.21
N ALA A 69 11.71 -19.41 -7.52
CA ALA A 69 11.52 -20.44 -6.51
C ALA A 69 12.66 -20.38 -5.47
N THR A 70 12.31 -20.66 -4.22
CA THR A 70 13.23 -20.77 -3.09
C THR A 70 13.02 -22.14 -2.43
N SER A 71 13.84 -22.50 -1.44
CA SER A 71 13.61 -23.73 -0.65
C SER A 71 12.28 -23.75 0.10
N MET A 72 11.64 -22.58 0.29
CA MET A 72 10.43 -22.43 1.13
C MET A 72 9.20 -21.93 0.35
N ALA A 73 9.35 -21.55 -0.92
CA ALA A 73 8.26 -21.03 -1.72
C ALA A 73 8.49 -21.25 -3.22
N GLU A 74 7.44 -21.59 -3.93
CA GLU A 74 7.44 -21.70 -5.38
C GLU A 74 7.47 -20.30 -6.05
N ARG A 75 7.92 -20.27 -7.30
CA ARG A 75 7.83 -19.09 -8.15
C ARG A 75 6.36 -18.67 -8.31
N GLY A 76 6.07 -17.39 -8.15
CA GLY A 76 4.72 -16.84 -8.22
C GLY A 76 3.92 -16.95 -6.91
N ALA A 77 4.43 -17.66 -5.89
CA ALA A 77 3.79 -17.74 -4.58
C ALA A 77 3.75 -16.37 -3.89
N GLN A 78 2.74 -16.15 -3.07
CA GLN A 78 2.57 -14.94 -2.28
C GLN A 78 3.74 -14.67 -1.35
N VAL A 79 4.25 -13.45 -1.32
CA VAL A 79 5.22 -13.01 -0.30
C VAL A 79 4.46 -12.63 0.96
N LYS A 80 4.64 -13.40 2.03
CA LYS A 80 4.00 -13.18 3.33
C LYS A 80 4.59 -11.98 4.08
N SER A 81 3.80 -11.41 5.00
CA SER A 81 4.16 -10.22 5.79
C SER A 81 5.54 -10.30 6.44
N ASN A 82 5.89 -11.45 7.05
CA ASN A 82 7.20 -11.63 7.68
C ASN A 82 8.36 -11.51 6.68
N THR A 83 8.19 -12.07 5.49
CA THR A 83 9.18 -11.98 4.41
C THR A 83 9.33 -10.55 3.89
N ILE A 84 8.22 -9.80 3.77
CA ILE A 84 8.26 -8.38 3.39
C ILE A 84 9.03 -7.59 4.45
N THR A 85 8.73 -7.78 5.73
CA THR A 85 9.44 -7.11 6.84
C THR A 85 10.94 -7.42 6.84
N MET A 86 11.29 -8.70 6.68
CA MET A 86 12.69 -9.13 6.63
C MET A 86 13.44 -8.51 5.44
N ASN A 87 12.83 -8.51 4.26
CA ASN A 87 13.44 -7.93 3.06
C ASN A 87 13.54 -6.41 3.14
N PHE A 88 12.54 -5.74 3.76
CA PHE A 88 12.63 -4.31 4.06
C PHE A 88 13.82 -4.00 4.96
N SER A 89 14.00 -4.75 6.05
CA SER A 89 15.13 -4.55 6.97
C SER A 89 16.46 -4.75 6.26
N LYS A 90 16.59 -5.80 5.43
CA LYS A 90 17.81 -6.03 4.62
C LYS A 90 18.08 -4.88 3.64
N ALA A 91 17.05 -4.38 2.96
CA ALA A 91 17.18 -3.26 2.02
C ALA A 91 17.55 -1.96 2.73
N ARG A 92 16.93 -1.68 3.88
CA ARG A 92 17.24 -0.56 4.75
C ARG A 92 18.71 -0.59 5.21
N ASP A 93 19.15 -1.74 5.72
CA ASP A 93 20.51 -1.89 6.24
C ASP A 93 21.56 -1.76 5.11
N LYS A 94 21.23 -2.28 3.91
CA LYS A 94 22.07 -2.11 2.70
C LYS A 94 22.13 -0.65 2.22
N ALA A 95 21.14 0.18 2.55
CA ALA A 95 21.13 1.59 2.18
C ALA A 95 22.09 2.45 3.04
N GLU A 96 22.68 1.87 4.09
CA GLU A 96 23.70 2.50 4.96
C GLU A 96 23.27 3.87 5.51
N ILE A 97 21.96 4.05 5.76
CA ILE A 97 21.41 5.29 6.30
C ILE A 97 21.92 5.48 7.72
N ASN A 98 22.52 6.63 7.99
CA ASN A 98 22.92 7.00 9.35
C ASN A 98 21.67 7.40 10.18
N TRP A 99 21.31 6.60 11.17
CA TRP A 99 20.18 6.84 12.07
C TRP A 99 20.54 7.65 13.32
N GLY A 100 21.83 8.04 13.46
CA GLY A 100 22.32 8.74 14.63
C GLY A 100 22.08 7.91 15.91
N VAL A 101 21.49 8.53 16.93
CA VAL A 101 21.13 7.88 18.20
C VAL A 101 19.76 7.17 18.14
N GLY A 102 19.07 7.27 17.00
CA GLY A 102 17.74 6.66 16.79
C GLY A 102 17.80 5.18 16.44
N THR A 103 16.66 4.51 16.54
CA THR A 103 16.50 3.14 16.05
C THR A 103 16.19 3.14 14.55
N PRO A 104 16.74 2.18 13.77
CA PRO A 104 16.42 2.04 12.37
C PRO A 104 14.92 1.86 12.14
N ALA A 105 14.37 2.54 11.12
CA ALA A 105 12.95 2.46 10.79
C ALA A 105 12.51 1.02 10.48
N THR A 106 11.36 0.63 10.97
CA THR A 106 10.69 -0.62 10.60
C THR A 106 9.78 -0.42 9.40
N PHE A 107 9.21 -1.50 8.84
CA PHE A 107 8.26 -1.38 7.74
C PHE A 107 7.03 -0.55 8.12
N HIS A 108 6.69 -0.46 9.40
CA HIS A 108 5.51 0.29 9.86
C HIS A 108 5.66 1.80 9.65
N GLU A 109 6.85 2.35 9.83
CA GLU A 109 7.13 3.78 9.69
C GLU A 109 6.95 4.28 8.25
N GLN A 110 7.00 3.39 7.24
CA GLN A 110 6.70 3.78 5.86
C GLN A 110 5.29 4.34 5.71
N ARG A 111 4.34 3.91 6.57
CA ARG A 111 2.98 4.43 6.56
C ARG A 111 2.91 5.88 7.04
N SER A 112 3.61 6.21 8.13
CA SER A 112 3.71 7.58 8.64
C SER A 112 4.47 8.49 7.67
N LEU A 113 5.51 7.97 7.01
CA LEU A 113 6.21 8.69 5.96
C LEU A 113 5.30 8.97 4.76
N SER A 114 4.57 7.96 4.29
CA SER A 114 3.59 8.12 3.20
C SER A 114 2.52 9.16 3.54
N GLU A 115 2.02 9.15 4.79
CA GLU A 115 1.04 10.14 5.25
C GLU A 115 1.58 11.56 5.09
N ARG A 116 2.79 11.84 5.60
CA ARG A 116 3.40 13.16 5.51
C ARG A 116 3.61 13.60 4.06
N LEU A 117 4.22 12.75 3.24
CA LEU A 117 4.55 13.06 1.85
C LEU A 117 3.28 13.29 0.99
N TYR A 118 2.24 12.50 1.17
CA TYR A 118 0.98 12.70 0.45
C TYR A 118 0.19 13.90 0.97
N LYS A 119 0.25 14.19 2.28
CA LYS A 119 -0.35 15.39 2.86
C LYS A 119 0.29 16.66 2.31
N GLU A 120 1.61 16.68 2.15
CA GLU A 120 2.35 17.78 1.50
C GLU A 120 1.92 17.99 0.04
N GLN A 121 1.44 16.95 -0.62
CA GLN A 121 0.88 17.01 -1.99
C GLN A 121 -0.62 17.38 -2.02
N GLY A 122 -1.24 17.70 -0.88
CA GLY A 122 -2.67 18.03 -0.79
C GLY A 122 -3.61 16.82 -0.89
N ILE A 123 -3.10 15.59 -0.80
CA ILE A 123 -3.93 14.37 -0.82
C ILE A 123 -4.61 14.18 0.54
N ASP A 124 -5.91 13.83 0.55
CA ASP A 124 -6.59 13.43 1.77
C ASP A 124 -6.05 12.07 2.27
N THR A 125 -5.07 12.15 3.16
CA THR A 125 -4.40 10.97 3.71
C THR A 125 -5.29 10.17 4.63
N ARG A 126 -6.33 10.76 5.21
CA ARG A 126 -7.32 10.06 6.02
C ARG A 126 -8.09 9.05 5.17
N ILE A 127 -8.57 9.47 4.00
CA ILE A 127 -9.21 8.60 3.03
C ILE A 127 -8.21 7.57 2.50
N LEU A 128 -7.04 8.01 2.05
CA LEU A 128 -5.99 7.15 1.51
C LEU A 128 -5.60 6.03 2.48
N LEU A 129 -5.49 6.33 3.77
CA LEU A 129 -5.08 5.37 4.80
C LEU A 129 -6.26 4.62 5.42
N GLY A 130 -7.51 4.94 5.04
CA GLY A 130 -8.71 4.29 5.56
C GLY A 130 -8.93 4.52 7.06
N HIS A 131 -8.58 5.70 7.54
CA HIS A 131 -8.86 6.07 8.93
C HIS A 131 -10.34 6.40 9.07
N LYS A 132 -11.07 5.61 9.85
CA LYS A 132 -12.45 5.93 10.22
C LYS A 132 -12.44 7.16 11.12
N ASN A 133 -13.26 8.18 10.80
CA ASN A 133 -13.45 9.33 11.69
C ASN A 133 -13.97 8.88 13.04
N GLN A 134 -13.39 9.36 14.13
CA GLN A 134 -13.89 9.15 15.50
C GLN A 134 -15.16 9.95 15.81
N ASN A 135 -15.66 10.75 14.90
CA ASN A 135 -16.88 11.52 15.13
C ASN A 135 -18.12 10.68 14.85
N GLN A 136 -18.84 10.36 15.89
CA GLN A 136 -20.07 9.56 15.94
C GLN A 136 -21.26 10.16 15.17
N THR A 137 -21.08 11.08 14.26
CA THR A 137 -22.17 11.83 13.63
C THR A 137 -22.69 11.24 12.31
N ASP A 138 -22.01 10.23 11.73
CA ASP A 138 -22.45 9.63 10.47
C ASP A 138 -23.29 8.35 10.63
N ARG A 139 -24.14 8.30 11.65
CA ARG A 139 -25.16 7.23 11.79
C ARG A 139 -26.22 7.22 10.68
N TYR A 140 -26.20 8.16 9.76
CA TYR A 140 -27.25 8.33 8.73
C TYR A 140 -26.90 7.85 7.32
N HIS A 141 -25.65 7.43 7.06
CA HIS A 141 -25.28 6.80 5.78
C HIS A 141 -24.68 5.42 6.00
N ASP A 142 -25.42 4.57 6.71
CA ASP A 142 -25.09 3.15 6.81
C ASP A 142 -25.40 2.46 5.47
N ASP A 143 -24.49 2.59 4.52
CA ASP A 143 -24.49 1.80 3.28
C ASP A 143 -24.05 0.36 3.50
N ARG A 144 -23.83 -0.03 4.77
CA ARG A 144 -23.33 -1.34 5.21
C ARG A 144 -22.05 -1.76 4.50
N GLY A 145 -21.21 -0.79 4.15
CA GLY A 145 -19.92 -1.02 3.51
C GLY A 145 -20.03 -1.50 2.06
N LYS A 146 -21.12 -1.25 1.38
CA LYS A 146 -21.31 -1.61 -0.04
C LYS A 146 -20.57 -0.68 -0.99
N ASN A 147 -20.42 0.59 -0.61
CA ASN A 147 -19.81 1.59 -1.49
C ASN A 147 -18.29 1.69 -1.29
N TRP A 148 -17.59 2.00 -2.39
CA TRP A 148 -16.15 2.29 -2.38
C TRP A 148 -15.91 3.77 -2.08
N THR A 149 -14.96 4.07 -1.17
CA THR A 149 -14.49 5.43 -0.95
C THR A 149 -13.31 5.70 -1.89
N THR A 150 -13.50 6.62 -2.84
CA THR A 150 -12.47 6.96 -3.83
C THR A 150 -11.55 8.06 -3.31
N VAL A 151 -10.24 7.85 -3.45
CA VAL A 151 -9.23 8.90 -3.21
C VAL A 151 -9.25 9.88 -4.37
N ARG A 152 -9.52 11.15 -4.09
CA ARG A 152 -9.48 12.22 -5.10
C ARG A 152 -8.08 12.82 -5.14
N ILE A 153 -7.58 13.06 -6.34
CA ILE A 153 -6.33 13.77 -6.60
C ILE A 153 -6.74 15.14 -7.12
N SER A 154 -6.37 16.21 -6.39
CA SER A 154 -6.56 17.57 -6.89
C SER A 154 -5.69 17.76 -8.14
N GLN A 155 -6.31 18.11 -9.25
CA GLN A 155 -5.56 18.55 -10.44
C GLN A 155 -5.00 19.94 -10.10
N GLN A 156 -3.68 20.05 -10.15
CA GLN A 156 -2.97 21.34 -10.13
C GLN A 156 -2.92 21.91 -11.52
#